data_e12a890098c33d817e2cd3eee4c2ef72
#
_entry.id   e12a890098c33d817e2cd3eee4c2ef72
#
_cell.length_a   1.000
_cell.length_b   1.000
_cell.length_c   1.000
_cell.angle_alpha   90.00
_cell.angle_beta   90.00
_cell.angle_gamma   90.00
#
_symmetry.space_group_name_H-M   'P 1'
#
loop_
_entity.id
_entity.type
_entity.pdbx_description
1 polymer ?
#
loop_
_entity_poly.entity_id
_entity_poly.type
_entity_poly.pdbx_seq_one_letter_code
_entity_poly.pdbx_strand_id
1 'polypeptide(L)'
;SYISILIVPIIISIVIFIQSDKVLQNEINQAQLNILQQVQELMDVRLRDARNLTVQIGLNPDILSLIYKNKPLQSSDNITIQRVIKQLTAYKQANPFIDNFYIYLKNSNTCLTPSTHINGRFLFEHIHEKSNTIKYEDWLRIVRDTPSSKYITITQQMGELNPQRAIAYIQPIPLESRNNSSATAVIMMNESRFNEVLQTVQWKNTGNIFIIDSDNNIVASNERIQLPEFLSYKDLPKSRDILYRNQNGKALVITYTTSRINNWKYISITSMNNFIENAVYIRNLIIFGTALCFFLGILLISLLLKKNYNVVHELVTSVSQKSGLPVSEEVNEFKFISEVLSTTITKHNKTIEKLERQSVLLRAHFLSKLLK
;
A
#
# COMPACT_ATOMS: atom_id res chain seq x y z
N SER A 1 7.05 -38.08 -25.83
CA SER A 1 5.61 -37.84 -25.78
C SER A 1 5.31 -36.36 -26.03
N TYR A 2 4.53 -36.02 -27.05
CA TYR A 2 4.19 -34.62 -27.42
C TYR A 2 3.40 -33.90 -26.31
N ILE A 3 2.79 -34.62 -25.37
CA ILE A 3 2.05 -34.10 -24.22
C ILE A 3 2.95 -33.28 -23.29
N SER A 4 4.21 -33.67 -23.14
CA SER A 4 5.15 -32.92 -22.28
C SER A 4 5.44 -31.51 -22.79
N ILE A 5 5.31 -31.25 -24.09
CA ILE A 5 5.47 -29.92 -24.69
C ILE A 5 4.37 -28.96 -24.22
N LEU A 6 3.13 -29.48 -23.97
CA LEU A 6 2.01 -28.69 -23.48
C LEU A 6 1.98 -28.53 -21.96
N ILE A 7 2.45 -29.53 -21.21
CA ILE A 7 2.43 -29.51 -19.74
C ILE A 7 3.39 -28.48 -19.18
N VAL A 8 4.60 -28.36 -19.71
CA VAL A 8 5.65 -27.46 -19.20
C VAL A 8 5.21 -25.99 -19.19
N PRO A 9 4.68 -25.39 -20.28
CA PRO A 9 4.20 -24.01 -20.27
C PRO A 9 3.03 -23.79 -19.28
N ILE A 10 2.15 -24.77 -19.11
CA ILE A 10 1.03 -24.67 -18.16
C ILE A 10 1.56 -24.60 -16.73
N ILE A 11 2.48 -25.50 -16.34
CA ILE A 11 3.07 -25.49 -15.00
C ILE A 11 3.78 -24.17 -14.74
N ILE A 12 4.60 -23.70 -15.69
CA ILE A 12 5.32 -22.42 -15.58
C ILE A 12 4.32 -21.27 -15.41
N SER A 13 3.23 -21.22 -16.20
CA SER A 13 2.21 -20.18 -16.12
C SER A 13 1.48 -20.18 -14.77
N ILE A 14 1.17 -21.34 -14.21
CA ILE A 14 0.56 -21.46 -12.88
C ILE A 14 1.50 -20.95 -11.80
N VAL A 15 2.78 -21.30 -11.85
CA VAL A 15 3.79 -20.81 -10.90
C VAL A 15 3.96 -19.31 -10.99
N ILE A 16 4.08 -18.76 -12.20
CA ILE A 16 4.19 -17.32 -12.44
C ILE A 16 2.93 -16.60 -11.92
N PHE A 17 1.74 -17.14 -12.16
CA PHE A 17 0.48 -16.57 -11.69
C PHE A 17 0.43 -16.46 -10.16
N ILE A 18 0.71 -17.55 -9.44
CA ILE A 18 0.71 -17.59 -7.97
C ILE A 18 1.78 -16.65 -7.41
N GLN A 19 2.95 -16.61 -8.01
CA GLN A 19 4.06 -15.77 -7.55
C GLN A 19 3.81 -14.29 -7.83
N SER A 20 3.26 -13.97 -9.00
CA SER A 20 2.89 -12.59 -9.39
C SER A 20 1.84 -12.00 -8.47
N ASP A 21 0.82 -12.76 -8.08
CA ASP A 21 -0.24 -12.28 -7.17
C ASP A 21 0.33 -11.91 -5.79
N LYS A 22 1.18 -12.75 -5.21
CA LYS A 22 1.86 -12.47 -3.93
C LYS A 22 2.80 -11.27 -3.99
N VAL A 23 3.60 -11.17 -5.05
CA VAL A 23 4.53 -10.04 -5.23
C VAL A 23 3.75 -8.75 -5.37
N LEU A 24 2.71 -8.74 -6.20
CA LEU A 24 1.86 -7.57 -6.43
C LEU A 24 1.17 -7.10 -5.13
N GLN A 25 0.61 -8.02 -4.34
CA GLN A 25 0.02 -7.66 -3.04
C GLN A 25 1.04 -7.05 -2.10
N ASN A 26 2.25 -7.60 -2.03
CA ASN A 26 3.31 -7.06 -1.19
C ASN A 26 3.76 -5.67 -1.65
N GLU A 27 3.95 -5.46 -2.96
CA GLU A 27 4.33 -4.17 -3.52
C GLU A 27 3.27 -3.10 -3.25
N ILE A 28 1.99 -3.41 -3.44
CA ILE A 28 0.88 -2.51 -3.16
C ILE A 28 0.84 -2.15 -1.66
N ASN A 29 0.97 -3.14 -0.79
CA ASN A 29 0.98 -2.94 0.65
C ASN A 29 2.15 -2.05 1.10
N GLN A 30 3.34 -2.26 0.55
CA GLN A 30 4.51 -1.42 0.84
C GLN A 30 4.33 0.00 0.29
N ALA A 31 3.78 0.14 -0.92
CA ALA A 31 3.48 1.44 -1.48
C ALA A 31 2.51 2.23 -0.60
N GLN A 32 1.44 1.60 -0.10
CA GLN A 32 0.50 2.25 0.83
C GLN A 32 1.13 2.65 2.15
N LEU A 33 1.93 1.76 2.75
CA LEU A 33 2.67 2.09 3.97
C LEU A 33 3.59 3.29 3.75
N ASN A 34 4.28 3.34 2.61
CA ASN A 34 5.19 4.44 2.28
C ASN A 34 4.43 5.76 2.07
N ILE A 35 3.29 5.73 1.38
CA ILE A 35 2.43 6.92 1.21
C ILE A 35 1.93 7.40 2.57
N LEU A 36 1.41 6.49 3.40
CA LEU A 36 0.91 6.86 4.71
C LEU A 36 2.01 7.39 5.63
N GLN A 37 3.22 6.87 5.51
CA GLN A 37 4.39 7.39 6.20
C GLN A 37 4.77 8.79 5.71
N GLN A 38 4.71 9.07 4.41
CA GLN A 38 4.93 10.42 3.88
C GLN A 38 3.89 11.41 4.41
N VAL A 39 2.62 11.02 4.48
CA VAL A 39 1.56 11.82 5.12
C VAL A 39 1.91 12.10 6.57
N GLN A 40 2.26 11.06 7.32
CA GLN A 40 2.65 11.20 8.72
C GLN A 40 3.85 12.15 8.89
N GLU A 41 4.89 12.02 8.08
CA GLU A 41 6.07 12.88 8.15
C GLU A 41 5.74 14.34 7.82
N LEU A 42 4.93 14.60 6.79
CA LEU A 42 4.45 15.94 6.46
C LEU A 42 3.67 16.57 7.61
N MET A 43 2.76 15.80 8.22
CA MET A 43 1.97 16.27 9.36
C MET A 43 2.84 16.48 10.60
N ASP A 44 3.76 15.58 10.88
CA ASP A 44 4.69 15.71 12.00
C ASP A 44 5.59 16.96 11.86
N VAL A 45 5.95 17.36 10.64
CA VAL A 45 6.62 18.64 10.40
C VAL A 45 5.73 19.82 10.82
N ARG A 46 4.45 19.82 10.42
CA ARG A 46 3.50 20.89 10.78
C ARG A 46 3.24 20.98 12.28
N LEU A 47 3.11 19.83 12.93
CA LEU A 47 3.00 19.78 14.39
C LEU A 47 4.26 20.30 15.08
N ARG A 48 5.42 19.99 14.52
CA ARG A 48 6.71 20.51 15.01
C ARG A 48 6.84 22.02 14.82
N ASP A 49 6.32 22.57 13.71
CA ASP A 49 6.30 24.02 13.48
C ASP A 49 5.51 24.73 14.59
N ALA A 50 4.35 24.20 14.97
CA ALA A 50 3.57 24.73 16.10
C ALA A 50 4.37 24.69 17.43
N ARG A 51 5.08 23.58 17.69
CA ARG A 51 5.96 23.47 18.87
C ARG A 51 7.11 24.46 18.82
N ASN A 52 7.77 24.59 17.68
CA ASN A 52 8.90 25.50 17.49
C ASN A 52 8.48 26.97 17.70
N LEU A 53 7.28 27.33 17.25
CA LEU A 53 6.71 28.65 17.50
C LEU A 53 6.58 28.92 19.03
N THR A 54 6.09 27.92 19.79
CA THR A 54 5.97 28.11 21.25
C THR A 54 7.33 28.21 21.94
N VAL A 55 8.37 27.57 21.41
CA VAL A 55 9.75 27.74 21.88
C VAL A 55 10.23 29.16 21.61
N GLN A 56 10.01 29.71 20.41
CA GLN A 56 10.34 31.10 20.08
C GLN A 56 9.61 32.09 20.98
N ILE A 57 8.33 31.88 21.25
CA ILE A 57 7.53 32.66 22.18
C ILE A 57 8.10 32.58 23.61
N GLY A 58 8.40 31.37 24.06
CA GLY A 58 8.89 31.11 25.42
C GLY A 58 10.30 31.62 25.70
N LEU A 59 11.09 31.89 24.66
CA LEU A 59 12.45 32.46 24.78
C LEU A 59 12.49 33.97 24.48
N ASN A 60 11.37 34.58 24.08
CA ASN A 60 11.34 36.00 23.73
C ASN A 60 11.39 36.89 24.99
N PRO A 61 12.40 37.76 25.15
CA PRO A 61 12.55 38.55 26.36
C PRO A 61 11.43 39.57 26.61
N ASP A 62 10.86 40.18 25.55
CA ASP A 62 9.74 41.10 25.68
C ASP A 62 8.49 40.37 26.19
N ILE A 63 8.22 39.15 25.66
CA ILE A 63 7.10 38.33 26.09
C ILE A 63 7.32 37.86 27.54
N LEU A 64 8.50 37.39 27.88
CA LEU A 64 8.85 36.97 29.25
C LEU A 64 8.70 38.11 30.25
N SER A 65 9.08 39.34 29.86
CA SER A 65 8.89 40.51 30.71
C SER A 65 7.43 40.76 31.08
N LEU A 66 6.48 40.52 30.19
CA LEU A 66 5.05 40.61 30.43
C LEU A 66 4.49 39.42 31.24
N ILE A 67 5.02 38.22 30.98
CA ILE A 67 4.62 36.98 31.67
C ILE A 67 4.91 37.03 33.17
N TYR A 68 6.10 37.53 33.53
CA TYR A 68 6.55 37.58 34.96
C TYR A 68 6.05 38.78 35.75
N LYS A 69 5.26 39.66 35.15
CA LYS A 69 4.60 40.72 35.89
C LYS A 69 3.55 40.17 36.85
N ASN A 70 3.73 40.50 38.14
CA ASN A 70 2.79 40.09 39.19
C ASN A 70 1.55 41.00 39.32
N LYS A 71 1.42 42.01 38.44
CA LYS A 71 0.32 42.98 38.44
C LYS A 71 -0.37 42.99 37.10
N PRO A 72 -1.66 43.38 37.05
CA PRO A 72 -2.32 43.62 35.77
C PRO A 72 -1.50 44.58 34.90
N LEU A 73 -1.57 44.37 33.58
CA LEU A 73 -0.86 45.21 32.61
C LEU A 73 -1.32 46.67 32.75
N GLN A 74 -0.37 47.60 32.77
CA GLN A 74 -0.61 49.03 32.94
C GLN A 74 -0.31 49.80 31.64
N SER A 75 -0.69 51.06 31.58
CA SER A 75 -0.42 51.93 30.42
C SER A 75 1.07 52.05 30.10
N SER A 76 1.95 51.95 31.13
CA SER A 76 3.42 51.89 30.94
C SER A 76 3.89 50.69 30.12
N ASP A 77 3.11 49.63 30.02
CA ASP A 77 3.44 48.40 29.29
C ASP A 77 3.08 48.46 27.80
N ASN A 78 2.32 49.48 27.40
CA ASN A 78 1.78 49.57 26.02
C ASN A 78 2.88 49.50 24.96
N ILE A 79 4.06 50.10 25.20
CA ILE A 79 5.20 50.09 24.25
C ILE A 79 5.67 48.62 24.06
N THR A 80 5.85 47.89 25.15
CA THR A 80 6.27 46.48 25.10
C THR A 80 5.19 45.61 24.47
N ILE A 81 3.94 45.84 24.84
CA ILE A 81 2.78 45.13 24.24
C ILE A 81 2.73 45.33 22.74
N GLN A 82 2.87 46.57 22.24
CA GLN A 82 2.87 46.84 20.79
C GLN A 82 4.04 46.18 20.07
N ARG A 83 5.22 46.12 20.70
CA ARG A 83 6.38 45.43 20.15
C ARG A 83 6.14 43.93 20.09
N VAL A 84 5.58 43.34 21.13
CA VAL A 84 5.19 41.93 21.18
C VAL A 84 4.16 41.63 20.09
N ILE A 85 3.10 42.41 19.96
CA ILE A 85 2.07 42.20 18.91
C ILE A 85 2.71 42.21 17.53
N LYS A 86 3.64 43.16 17.23
CA LYS A 86 4.35 43.20 15.95
C LYS A 86 5.17 41.93 15.71
N GLN A 87 5.86 41.43 16.75
CA GLN A 87 6.61 40.16 16.65
C GLN A 87 5.68 38.97 16.44
N LEU A 88 4.54 38.88 17.17
CA LEU A 88 3.55 37.82 17.00
C LEU A 88 2.92 37.86 15.59
N THR A 89 2.69 39.07 15.05
CA THR A 89 2.24 39.22 13.64
C THR A 89 3.26 38.62 12.66
N ALA A 90 4.55 38.92 12.84
CA ALA A 90 5.60 38.37 12.01
C ALA A 90 5.68 36.82 12.14
N TYR A 91 5.54 36.28 13.34
CA TYR A 91 5.49 34.84 13.57
C TYR A 91 4.32 34.19 12.85
N LYS A 92 3.13 34.81 12.88
CA LYS A 92 1.95 34.32 12.14
C LYS A 92 2.20 34.29 10.63
N GLN A 93 2.74 35.38 10.09
CA GLN A 93 3.04 35.48 8.65
C GLN A 93 4.09 34.45 8.20
N ALA A 94 5.08 34.14 9.02
CA ALA A 94 6.11 33.14 8.74
C ALA A 94 5.60 31.68 8.80
N ASN A 95 4.42 31.44 9.37
CA ASN A 95 3.87 30.10 9.60
C ASN A 95 2.46 29.98 9.00
N PRO A 96 2.31 29.84 7.68
CA PRO A 96 0.99 29.87 7.01
C PRO A 96 0.09 28.69 7.38
N PHE A 97 0.63 27.62 7.94
CA PHE A 97 -0.15 26.47 8.42
C PHE A 97 -0.84 26.74 9.76
N ILE A 98 -0.33 27.74 10.52
CA ILE A 98 -0.92 28.19 11.78
C ILE A 98 -2.02 29.20 11.46
N ASP A 99 -3.26 28.84 11.80
CA ASP A 99 -4.42 29.67 11.54
C ASP A 99 -4.45 30.88 12.47
N ASN A 100 -4.31 30.62 13.76
CA ASN A 100 -4.22 31.65 14.78
C ASN A 100 -3.49 31.13 16.01
N PHE A 101 -3.10 32.05 16.91
CA PHE A 101 -2.55 31.69 18.20
C PHE A 101 -2.68 32.83 19.19
N TYR A 102 -2.59 32.51 20.47
CA TYR A 102 -2.56 33.50 21.55
C TYR A 102 -1.71 33.02 22.73
N ILE A 103 -1.30 33.96 23.53
CA ILE A 103 -0.56 33.73 24.78
C ILE A 103 -1.46 34.23 25.92
N TYR A 104 -1.97 33.30 26.72
CA TYR A 104 -2.78 33.61 27.88
C TYR A 104 -1.86 33.90 29.09
N LEU A 105 -1.90 35.12 29.61
CA LEU A 105 -1.16 35.57 30.81
C LEU A 105 -2.03 35.33 32.05
N LYS A 106 -1.64 34.39 32.91
CA LYS A 106 -2.48 33.94 34.04
C LYS A 106 -2.71 35.04 35.08
N ASN A 107 -1.67 35.82 35.37
CA ASN A 107 -1.69 36.86 36.43
C ASN A 107 -2.57 38.06 36.07
N SER A 108 -2.68 38.39 34.78
CA SER A 108 -3.44 39.55 34.32
C SER A 108 -4.77 39.16 33.65
N ASN A 109 -5.07 37.84 33.47
CA ASN A 109 -6.20 37.34 32.69
C ASN A 109 -6.29 38.00 31.31
N THR A 110 -5.12 38.21 30.67
CA THR A 110 -5.01 38.87 29.37
C THR A 110 -4.44 37.90 28.34
N CYS A 111 -4.95 37.94 27.12
CA CYS A 111 -4.41 37.21 25.97
C CYS A 111 -3.68 38.19 25.05
N LEU A 112 -2.47 37.82 24.65
CA LEU A 112 -1.72 38.50 23.59
C LEU A 112 -1.93 37.73 22.32
N THR A 113 -2.42 38.38 21.28
CA THR A 113 -2.66 37.80 19.94
C THR A 113 -1.79 38.47 18.87
N PRO A 114 -1.66 37.97 17.68
CA PRO A 114 -0.97 38.65 16.57
C PRO A 114 -1.58 40.00 16.18
N SER A 115 -2.80 40.30 16.59
CA SER A 115 -3.50 41.53 16.20
C SER A 115 -3.73 42.48 17.35
N THR A 116 -3.83 42.00 18.60
CA THR A 116 -4.21 42.80 19.74
C THR A 116 -3.89 42.11 21.06
N HIS A 117 -4.03 42.86 22.17
CA HIS A 117 -4.17 42.26 23.49
C HIS A 117 -5.60 42.44 23.99
N ILE A 118 -6.16 41.38 24.60
CA ILE A 118 -7.56 41.30 24.95
C ILE A 118 -7.79 40.53 26.25
N ASN A 119 -8.83 40.84 26.99
CA ASN A 119 -9.19 40.07 28.19
C ASN A 119 -9.54 38.61 27.82
N GLY A 120 -9.09 37.64 28.65
CA GLY A 120 -9.28 36.20 28.38
C GLY A 120 -10.74 35.78 28.17
N ARG A 121 -11.69 36.36 28.95
CA ARG A 121 -13.12 36.08 28.78
C ARG A 121 -13.62 36.59 27.43
N PHE A 122 -13.23 37.79 27.06
CA PHE A 122 -13.65 38.39 25.79
C PHE A 122 -13.06 37.61 24.58
N LEU A 123 -11.81 37.12 24.68
CA LEU A 123 -11.25 36.25 23.68
C LEU A 123 -12.02 34.94 23.54
N PHE A 124 -12.40 34.33 24.68
CA PHE A 124 -13.22 33.12 24.69
C PHE A 124 -14.56 33.33 23.98
N GLU A 125 -15.28 34.38 24.33
CA GLU A 125 -16.55 34.74 23.71
C GLU A 125 -16.41 34.96 22.20
N HIS A 126 -15.31 35.54 21.76
CA HIS A 126 -15.07 35.79 20.33
C HIS A 126 -14.70 34.53 19.53
N ILE A 127 -13.98 33.58 20.15
CA ILE A 127 -13.47 32.37 19.45
C ILE A 127 -14.37 31.14 19.66
N HIS A 128 -14.95 30.98 20.85
CA HIS A 128 -15.58 29.73 21.27
C HIS A 128 -17.04 29.79 21.58
N GLU A 129 -17.59 30.96 21.99
CA GLU A 129 -18.93 31.06 22.50
C GLU A 129 -20.01 30.59 21.50
N LYS A 130 -19.84 30.96 20.24
CA LYS A 130 -20.80 30.61 19.19
C LYS A 130 -20.69 29.11 18.77
N SER A 131 -19.63 28.42 19.12
CA SER A 131 -19.45 27.00 18.78
C SER A 131 -20.19 26.05 19.75
N ASN A 132 -20.56 26.53 20.94
CA ASN A 132 -21.26 25.80 22.02
C ASN A 132 -20.58 24.44 22.41
N THR A 133 -19.32 24.24 22.04
CA THR A 133 -18.60 22.97 22.21
C THR A 133 -17.78 22.89 23.48
N ILE A 134 -17.40 24.04 24.04
CA ILE A 134 -16.63 24.13 25.27
C ILE A 134 -17.14 25.27 26.13
N LYS A 135 -17.26 25.07 27.45
CA LYS A 135 -17.63 26.12 28.40
C LYS A 135 -16.41 26.95 28.78
N TYR A 136 -16.67 28.21 29.24
CA TYR A 136 -15.59 29.09 29.66
C TYR A 136 -14.70 28.48 30.77
N GLU A 137 -15.35 27.82 31.73
CA GLU A 137 -14.67 27.18 32.85
C GLU A 137 -13.73 26.06 32.39
N ASP A 138 -14.16 25.29 31.39
CA ASP A 138 -13.34 24.19 30.82
C ASP A 138 -12.17 24.76 30.01
N TRP A 139 -12.41 25.81 29.20
CA TRP A 139 -11.34 26.53 28.51
C TRP A 139 -10.36 27.14 29.51
N LEU A 140 -10.85 27.77 30.56
CA LEU A 140 -10.02 28.36 31.60
C LEU A 140 -9.16 27.30 32.28
N ARG A 141 -9.72 26.14 32.57
CA ARG A 141 -8.99 24.98 33.10
C ARG A 141 -7.88 24.53 32.13
N ILE A 142 -8.17 24.46 30.85
CA ILE A 142 -7.18 24.11 29.82
C ILE A 142 -6.02 25.09 29.81
N VAL A 143 -6.28 26.39 29.80
CA VAL A 143 -5.20 27.42 29.71
C VAL A 143 -4.50 27.67 31.00
N ARG A 144 -5.11 27.37 32.19
CA ARG A 144 -4.50 27.58 33.50
C ARG A 144 -3.80 26.36 34.06
N ASP A 145 -4.45 25.17 33.91
CA ASP A 145 -4.11 24.00 34.71
C ASP A 145 -3.44 22.89 33.91
N THR A 146 -3.20 23.09 32.59
CA THR A 146 -2.47 22.14 31.80
C THR A 146 -1.02 22.02 32.27
N PRO A 147 -0.56 20.84 32.75
CA PRO A 147 0.76 20.70 33.38
C PRO A 147 1.87 20.50 32.36
N SER A 148 1.58 20.03 31.18
CA SER A 148 2.53 19.75 30.11
C SER A 148 1.94 20.06 28.73
N SER A 149 2.79 20.13 27.73
CA SER A 149 2.31 20.36 26.37
C SER A 149 1.44 19.21 25.86
N LYS A 150 0.36 19.55 25.14
CA LYS A 150 -0.53 18.58 24.53
C LYS A 150 -1.21 19.15 23.28
N TYR A 151 -1.65 18.24 22.41
CA TYR A 151 -2.55 18.54 21.31
C TYR A 151 -3.98 18.17 21.70
N ILE A 152 -4.92 19.03 21.38
CA ILE A 152 -6.36 18.75 21.56
C ILE A 152 -7.11 19.20 20.32
N THR A 153 -8.24 18.57 20.04
CA THR A 153 -9.17 19.02 19.01
C THR A 153 -10.20 19.93 19.66
N ILE A 154 -10.39 21.12 19.11
CA ILE A 154 -11.36 22.11 19.56
C ILE A 154 -12.23 22.55 18.37
N THR A 155 -13.43 23.03 18.66
CA THR A 155 -14.23 23.72 17.67
C THR A 155 -14.12 25.21 17.90
N GLN A 156 -13.78 25.95 16.85
CA GLN A 156 -13.67 27.40 16.87
C GLN A 156 -14.64 28.01 15.85
N GLN A 157 -15.10 29.22 16.14
CA GLN A 157 -15.81 30.05 15.19
C GLN A 157 -15.08 31.39 15.05
N MET A 158 -14.70 31.72 13.83
CA MET A 158 -14.12 33.01 13.49
C MET A 158 -15.13 33.82 12.68
N GLY A 159 -15.67 34.88 13.28
CA GLY A 159 -16.63 35.74 12.62
C GLY A 159 -18.00 35.07 12.34
N GLU A 160 -18.59 35.36 11.18
CA GLU A 160 -19.89 34.83 10.74
C GLU A 160 -19.81 33.43 10.09
N LEU A 161 -18.59 32.87 9.96
CA LEU A 161 -18.38 31.55 9.36
C LEU A 161 -18.92 30.44 10.27
N ASN A 162 -19.27 29.32 9.65
CA ASN A 162 -19.69 28.14 10.39
C ASN A 162 -18.58 27.66 11.33
N PRO A 163 -18.90 27.06 12.49
CA PRO A 163 -17.93 26.50 13.40
C PRO A 163 -17.00 25.52 12.67
N GLN A 164 -15.70 25.73 12.81
CA GLN A 164 -14.68 24.89 12.21
C GLN A 164 -13.91 24.16 13.28
N ARG A 165 -13.56 22.91 13.02
CA ARG A 165 -12.68 22.16 13.90
C ARG A 165 -11.25 22.65 13.73
N ALA A 166 -10.55 22.79 14.85
CA ALA A 166 -9.15 23.14 14.88
C ALA A 166 -8.37 22.21 15.81
N ILE A 167 -7.13 22.02 15.48
CA ILE A 167 -6.18 21.32 16.33
C ILE A 167 -5.41 22.38 17.10
N ALA A 168 -5.52 22.37 18.42
CA ALA A 168 -4.81 23.27 19.29
C ALA A 168 -3.62 22.58 19.94
N TYR A 169 -2.43 23.16 19.78
CA TYR A 169 -1.25 22.82 20.57
C TYR A 169 -1.15 23.76 21.74
N ILE A 170 -1.15 23.22 22.95
CA ILE A 170 -1.14 23.96 24.21
C ILE A 170 0.21 23.76 24.86
N GLN A 171 0.90 24.86 25.16
CA GLN A 171 2.20 24.86 25.78
C GLN A 171 2.24 25.79 26.96
N PRO A 172 2.39 25.27 28.19
CA PRO A 172 2.72 26.10 29.39
C PRO A 172 4.03 26.82 29.23
N ILE A 173 4.13 28.05 29.74
CA ILE A 173 5.33 28.88 29.74
C ILE A 173 5.61 29.29 31.19
N PRO A 174 6.86 29.18 31.71
CA PRO A 174 8.07 28.71 31.02
C PRO A 174 8.02 27.24 30.63
N LEU A 175 8.82 26.88 29.61
CA LEU A 175 8.75 25.57 28.92
C LEU A 175 9.04 24.36 29.83
N GLU A 176 9.80 24.55 30.91
CA GLU A 176 10.24 23.48 31.83
C GLU A 176 9.39 23.40 33.12
N SER A 177 8.43 24.29 33.29
CA SER A 177 7.64 24.38 34.53
C SER A 177 6.47 23.41 34.51
N ARG A 178 6.57 22.31 35.21
CA ARG A 178 5.49 21.28 35.27
C ARG A 178 4.23 21.73 36.02
N ASN A 179 4.34 22.59 37.04
CA ASN A 179 3.20 22.98 37.89
C ASN A 179 3.08 24.48 38.20
N ASN A 180 3.98 25.30 37.69
CA ASN A 180 4.00 26.75 38.06
C ASN A 180 4.18 27.63 36.82
N SER A 181 3.44 27.34 35.75
CA SER A 181 3.45 28.15 34.54
C SER A 181 2.72 29.48 34.80
N SER A 182 3.34 30.58 34.39
CA SER A 182 2.78 31.93 34.51
C SER A 182 1.97 32.33 33.28
N ALA A 183 2.10 31.60 32.16
CA ALA A 183 1.37 31.81 30.95
C ALA A 183 1.17 30.48 30.19
N THR A 184 0.31 30.51 29.19
CA THR A 184 0.08 29.38 28.27
C THR A 184 -0.04 29.89 26.84
N ALA A 185 0.78 29.37 25.97
CA ALA A 185 0.62 29.56 24.50
C ALA A 185 -0.34 28.52 23.94
N VAL A 186 -1.27 28.96 23.14
CA VAL A 186 -2.23 28.12 22.41
C VAL A 186 -2.09 28.41 20.92
N ILE A 187 -1.61 27.41 20.17
CA ILE A 187 -1.42 27.50 18.71
C ILE A 187 -2.55 26.72 18.04
N MET A 188 -3.30 27.37 17.19
CA MET A 188 -4.46 26.77 16.51
C MET A 188 -4.15 26.54 15.03
N MET A 189 -4.40 25.31 14.58
CA MET A 189 -4.26 24.88 13.20
C MET A 189 -5.65 24.39 12.71
N ASN A 190 -6.10 24.91 11.59
CA ASN A 190 -7.39 24.53 11.05
C ASN A 190 -7.37 23.10 10.51
N GLU A 191 -8.38 22.28 10.84
CA GLU A 191 -8.55 20.92 10.32
C GLU A 191 -8.56 20.89 8.79
N SER A 192 -9.11 21.91 8.12
CA SER A 192 -9.13 21.98 6.66
C SER A 192 -7.74 21.92 6.03
N ARG A 193 -6.73 22.50 6.70
CA ARG A 193 -5.34 22.44 6.22
C ARG A 193 -4.77 21.02 6.28
N PHE A 194 -5.14 20.25 7.29
CA PHE A 194 -4.79 18.83 7.37
C PHE A 194 -5.51 18.04 6.28
N ASN A 195 -6.80 18.32 6.08
CA ASN A 195 -7.59 17.67 5.03
C ASN A 195 -7.05 17.99 3.62
N GLU A 196 -6.63 19.24 3.36
CA GLU A 196 -5.97 19.61 2.10
C GLU A 196 -4.71 18.75 1.84
N VAL A 197 -3.86 18.56 2.87
CA VAL A 197 -2.69 17.68 2.74
C VAL A 197 -3.10 16.24 2.48
N LEU A 198 -4.12 15.73 3.18
CA LEU A 198 -4.64 14.38 2.95
C LEU A 198 -5.21 14.20 1.53
N GLN A 199 -5.82 15.25 0.97
CA GLN A 199 -6.36 15.23 -0.38
C GLN A 199 -5.27 15.31 -1.47
N THR A 200 -4.18 16.06 -1.24
CA THR A 200 -3.07 16.15 -2.22
C THR A 200 -2.34 14.81 -2.40
N VAL A 201 -2.39 13.96 -1.40
CA VAL A 201 -1.76 12.62 -1.42
C VAL A 201 -2.70 11.54 -1.98
N GLN A 202 -3.90 11.93 -2.46
CA GLN A 202 -4.84 10.99 -3.08
C GLN A 202 -4.24 10.33 -4.33
N TRP A 203 -3.62 9.19 -4.14
CA TRP A 203 -3.44 8.22 -5.20
C TRP A 203 -4.77 7.50 -5.45
N LYS A 204 -5.03 7.15 -6.70
CA LYS A 204 -6.28 6.55 -7.20
C LYS A 204 -6.86 5.39 -6.38
N ASN A 205 -6.15 4.85 -5.37
CA ASN A 205 -6.57 3.66 -4.62
C ASN A 205 -6.17 3.69 -3.13
N THR A 206 -5.90 4.86 -2.53
CA THR A 206 -5.50 4.92 -1.10
C THR A 206 -6.67 4.72 -0.13
N GLY A 207 -7.92 4.73 -0.63
CA GLY A 207 -9.10 4.60 0.23
C GLY A 207 -9.30 5.79 1.17
N ASN A 208 -9.97 5.53 2.28
CA ASN A 208 -10.26 6.54 3.28
C ASN A 208 -9.11 6.66 4.26
N ILE A 209 -8.58 7.87 4.43
CA ILE A 209 -7.49 8.16 5.36
C ILE A 209 -8.06 8.89 6.58
N PHE A 210 -7.70 8.40 7.76
CA PHE A 210 -8.06 8.98 9.05
C PHE A 210 -6.80 9.27 9.86
N ILE A 211 -6.84 10.37 10.60
CA ILE A 211 -5.90 10.65 11.69
C ILE A 211 -6.73 10.57 12.98
N ILE A 212 -6.34 9.69 13.91
CA ILE A 212 -7.02 9.55 15.20
C ILE A 212 -6.06 9.77 16.37
N ASP A 213 -6.59 10.30 17.45
CA ASP A 213 -5.89 10.41 18.72
C ASP A 213 -6.06 9.14 19.59
N SER A 214 -5.43 9.13 20.78
CA SER A 214 -5.52 8.02 21.75
C SER A 214 -6.94 7.77 22.30
N ASP A 215 -7.82 8.76 22.19
CA ASP A 215 -9.20 8.71 22.68
C ASP A 215 -10.20 8.36 21.58
N ASN A 216 -9.70 7.92 20.41
CA ASN A 216 -10.47 7.60 19.20
C ASN A 216 -11.16 8.80 18.53
N ASN A 217 -10.81 10.04 18.89
CA ASN A 217 -11.33 11.19 18.18
C ASN A 217 -10.68 11.30 16.81
N ILE A 218 -11.48 11.51 15.77
CA ILE A 218 -10.95 11.82 14.44
C ILE A 218 -10.40 13.25 14.49
N VAL A 219 -9.12 13.38 14.26
CA VAL A 219 -8.42 14.67 14.18
C VAL A 219 -8.59 15.28 12.79
N ALA A 220 -8.43 14.47 11.76
CA ALA A 220 -8.62 14.85 10.36
C ALA A 220 -8.96 13.61 9.51
N SER A 221 -9.59 13.83 8.35
CA SER A 221 -9.87 12.77 7.37
C SER A 221 -9.99 13.36 5.97
N ASN A 222 -9.67 12.56 4.95
CA ASN A 222 -9.80 12.99 3.56
C ASN A 222 -11.28 13.05 3.10
N GLU A 223 -12.17 12.31 3.77
CA GLU A 223 -13.61 12.30 3.54
C GLU A 223 -14.34 12.49 4.86
N ARG A 224 -15.54 13.09 4.81
CA ARG A 224 -16.41 13.29 6.00
C ARG A 224 -17.13 12.00 6.37
N ILE A 225 -16.39 10.96 6.71
CA ILE A 225 -16.93 9.66 7.09
C ILE A 225 -16.53 9.37 8.54
N GLN A 226 -17.38 8.66 9.26
CA GLN A 226 -17.05 8.20 10.62
C GLN A 226 -16.06 7.05 10.58
N LEU A 227 -15.23 6.96 11.61
CA LEU A 227 -14.36 5.80 11.79
C LEU A 227 -15.26 4.56 11.95
N PRO A 228 -14.96 3.45 11.24
CA PRO A 228 -15.75 2.24 11.39
C PRO A 228 -15.75 1.73 12.84
N GLU A 229 -16.91 1.31 13.36
CA GLU A 229 -17.08 0.84 14.75
C GLU A 229 -16.17 -0.31 15.15
N PHE A 230 -15.75 -1.13 14.16
CA PHE A 230 -14.85 -2.26 14.38
C PHE A 230 -13.38 -1.88 14.54
N LEU A 231 -13.04 -0.59 14.43
CA LEU A 231 -11.67 -0.09 14.47
C LEU A 231 -11.50 0.97 15.54
N SER A 232 -10.61 0.71 16.48
CA SER A 232 -10.25 1.65 17.54
C SER A 232 -8.73 1.80 17.63
N TYR A 233 -8.27 2.83 18.34
CA TYR A 233 -6.84 3.05 18.61
C TYR A 233 -6.16 1.82 19.23
N LYS A 234 -6.87 1.10 20.09
CA LYS A 234 -6.35 -0.09 20.81
C LYS A 234 -6.15 -1.29 19.90
N ASP A 235 -6.90 -1.37 18.79
CA ASP A 235 -6.75 -2.44 17.80
C ASP A 235 -5.48 -2.30 16.95
N LEU A 236 -4.75 -1.22 17.13
CA LEU A 236 -3.56 -0.84 16.37
C LEU A 236 -2.31 -0.77 17.29
N PRO A 237 -1.83 -1.89 17.87
CA PRO A 237 -0.81 -1.85 18.92
C PRO A 237 0.60 -1.48 18.42
N LYS A 238 0.93 -1.76 17.17
CA LYS A 238 2.26 -1.51 16.61
C LYS A 238 2.44 -0.05 16.19
N SER A 239 3.68 0.33 15.96
CA SER A 239 4.00 1.65 15.39
C SER A 239 3.61 1.76 13.91
N ARG A 240 3.67 0.65 13.16
CA ARG A 240 3.19 0.51 11.78
C ARG A 240 2.86 -0.96 11.49
N ASP A 241 1.77 -1.19 10.79
CA ASP A 241 1.36 -2.54 10.38
C ASP A 241 0.28 -2.49 9.29
N ILE A 242 -0.04 -3.67 8.77
CA ILE A 242 -1.11 -3.90 7.81
C ILE A 242 -2.03 -4.98 8.39
N LEU A 243 -3.30 -4.70 8.49
CA LEU A 243 -4.32 -5.61 8.97
C LEU A 243 -5.32 -5.93 7.86
N TYR A 244 -5.72 -7.18 7.78
CA TYR A 244 -6.77 -7.63 6.88
C TYR A 244 -8.02 -7.93 7.69
N ARG A 245 -9.15 -7.34 7.29
CA ARG A 245 -10.45 -7.54 7.93
C ARG A 245 -11.51 -7.84 6.88
N ASN A 246 -12.43 -8.72 7.20
CA ASN A 246 -13.60 -8.96 6.36
C ASN A 246 -14.82 -8.35 7.05
N GLN A 247 -15.48 -7.41 6.36
CA GLN A 247 -16.69 -6.77 6.86
C GLN A 247 -17.78 -6.82 5.78
N ASN A 248 -18.93 -7.38 6.13
CA ASN A 248 -20.09 -7.50 5.23
C ASN A 248 -19.75 -8.12 3.87
N GLY A 249 -18.87 -9.14 3.85
CA GLY A 249 -18.41 -9.81 2.64
C GLY A 249 -17.38 -9.02 1.80
N LYS A 250 -16.93 -7.84 2.27
CA LYS A 250 -15.87 -7.07 1.66
C LYS A 250 -14.57 -7.24 2.43
N ALA A 251 -13.53 -7.69 1.75
CA ALA A 251 -12.19 -7.72 2.32
C ALA A 251 -11.61 -6.31 2.34
N LEU A 252 -11.24 -5.85 3.53
CA LEU A 252 -10.64 -4.54 3.78
C LEU A 252 -9.15 -4.71 4.15
N VAL A 253 -8.34 -3.83 3.62
CA VAL A 253 -6.93 -3.64 3.99
C VAL A 253 -6.83 -2.37 4.82
N ILE A 254 -6.36 -2.51 6.06
CA ILE A 254 -6.16 -1.42 7.00
C ILE A 254 -4.66 -1.25 7.17
N THR A 255 -4.14 -0.17 6.67
CA THR A 255 -2.73 0.19 6.80
C THR A 255 -2.61 1.31 7.81
N TYR A 256 -1.66 1.25 8.73
CA TYR A 256 -1.49 2.34 9.69
C TYR A 256 -0.03 2.59 10.06
N THR A 257 0.22 3.84 10.46
CA THR A 257 1.48 4.29 11.05
C THR A 257 1.21 5.25 12.22
N THR A 258 2.17 5.41 13.11
CA THR A 258 2.03 6.22 14.33
C THR A 258 2.95 7.42 14.27
N SER A 259 2.44 8.61 14.59
CA SER A 259 3.23 9.83 14.75
C SER A 259 4.33 9.65 15.81
N ARG A 260 5.50 10.19 15.52
CA ARG A 260 6.63 10.24 16.47
C ARG A 260 6.52 11.39 17.47
N ILE A 261 5.55 12.30 17.29
CA ILE A 261 5.43 13.54 18.06
C ILE A 261 4.37 13.43 19.14
N ASN A 262 3.21 12.85 18.83
CA ASN A 262 2.03 12.87 19.68
C ASN A 262 1.27 11.54 19.76
N ASN A 263 1.83 10.47 19.22
CA ASN A 263 1.25 9.13 19.18
C ASN A 263 -0.06 9.02 18.38
N TRP A 264 -0.44 10.02 17.59
CA TRP A 264 -1.59 9.88 16.69
C TRP A 264 -1.38 8.77 15.69
N LYS A 265 -2.46 8.10 15.31
CA LYS A 265 -2.43 7.06 14.29
C LYS A 265 -2.99 7.58 12.99
N TYR A 266 -2.21 7.39 11.96
CA TYR A 266 -2.57 7.63 10.56
C TYR A 266 -3.01 6.30 10.00
N ILE A 267 -4.25 6.23 9.52
CA ILE A 267 -4.90 4.98 9.12
C ILE A 267 -5.43 5.15 7.71
N SER A 268 -5.14 4.21 6.84
CA SER A 268 -5.77 4.09 5.52
C SER A 268 -6.62 2.84 5.50
N ILE A 269 -7.88 2.96 5.09
CA ILE A 269 -8.82 1.84 4.94
C ILE A 269 -9.21 1.74 3.47
N THR A 270 -8.86 0.62 2.85
CA THR A 270 -9.08 0.41 1.42
C THR A 270 -9.75 -0.94 1.18
N SER A 271 -10.65 -1.00 0.21
CA SER A 271 -11.21 -2.28 -0.23
C SER A 271 -10.17 -3.08 -1.01
N MET A 272 -10.04 -4.37 -0.71
CA MET A 272 -9.19 -5.30 -1.46
C MET A 272 -9.53 -5.31 -2.96
N ASN A 273 -10.80 -5.10 -3.32
CA ASN A 273 -11.24 -5.06 -4.71
C ASN A 273 -10.62 -3.91 -5.51
N ASN A 274 -10.38 -2.76 -4.88
CA ASN A 274 -9.75 -1.61 -5.54
C ASN A 274 -8.29 -1.90 -5.93
N PHE A 275 -7.63 -2.84 -5.24
CA PHE A 275 -6.29 -3.31 -5.58
C PHE A 275 -6.31 -4.27 -6.76
N ILE A 276 -7.36 -5.08 -6.85
CA ILE A 276 -7.49 -6.12 -7.88
C ILE A 276 -7.69 -5.49 -9.26
N GLU A 277 -8.28 -4.30 -9.40
CA GLU A 277 -8.49 -3.67 -10.71
C GLU A 277 -7.19 -3.47 -11.50
N ASN A 278 -6.12 -3.03 -10.85
CA ASN A 278 -4.80 -2.93 -11.51
C ASN A 278 -4.16 -4.31 -11.74
N ALA A 279 -4.43 -5.27 -10.86
CA ALA A 279 -3.97 -6.65 -11.00
C ALA A 279 -4.70 -7.40 -12.11
N VAL A 280 -5.95 -7.04 -12.41
CA VAL A 280 -6.76 -7.67 -13.49
C VAL A 280 -6.07 -7.53 -14.84
N TYR A 281 -5.44 -6.41 -15.14
CA TYR A 281 -4.72 -6.24 -16.41
C TYR A 281 -3.54 -7.22 -16.54
N ILE A 282 -2.71 -7.32 -15.51
CA ILE A 282 -1.57 -8.26 -15.49
C ILE A 282 -2.06 -9.71 -15.54
N ARG A 283 -3.10 -10.04 -14.77
CA ARG A 283 -3.74 -11.35 -14.77
C ARG A 283 -4.27 -11.72 -16.16
N ASN A 284 -4.97 -10.82 -16.82
CA ASN A 284 -5.51 -11.04 -18.16
C ASN A 284 -4.38 -11.22 -19.18
N LEU A 285 -3.28 -10.50 -19.06
CA LEU A 285 -2.09 -10.65 -19.90
C LEU A 285 -1.46 -12.05 -19.74
N ILE A 286 -1.34 -12.54 -18.50
CA ILE A 286 -0.83 -13.89 -18.21
C ILE A 286 -1.76 -14.95 -18.80
N ILE A 287 -3.09 -14.82 -18.61
CA ILE A 287 -4.10 -15.75 -19.14
C ILE A 287 -4.03 -15.75 -20.68
N PHE A 288 -3.98 -14.59 -21.30
CA PHE A 288 -3.88 -14.47 -22.76
C PHE A 288 -2.58 -15.09 -23.30
N GLY A 289 -1.44 -14.79 -22.66
CA GLY A 289 -0.15 -15.37 -23.02
C GLY A 289 -0.14 -16.90 -22.90
N THR A 290 -0.74 -17.43 -21.82
CA THR A 290 -0.88 -18.89 -21.62
C THR A 290 -1.76 -19.52 -22.69
N ALA A 291 -2.90 -18.91 -23.01
CA ALA A 291 -3.81 -19.39 -24.06
C ALA A 291 -3.12 -19.37 -25.43
N LEU A 292 -2.35 -18.33 -25.73
CA LEU A 292 -1.57 -18.23 -26.97
C LEU A 292 -0.50 -19.33 -27.06
N CYS A 293 0.24 -19.56 -25.99
CA CYS A 293 1.24 -20.63 -25.92
C CYS A 293 0.60 -22.02 -26.12
N PHE A 294 -0.57 -22.23 -25.52
CA PHE A 294 -1.35 -23.47 -25.68
C PHE A 294 -1.79 -23.69 -27.13
N PHE A 295 -2.33 -22.64 -27.77
CA PHE A 295 -2.73 -22.68 -29.16
C PHE A 295 -1.57 -22.97 -30.11
N LEU A 296 -0.44 -22.28 -29.92
CA LEU A 296 0.80 -22.52 -30.69
C LEU A 296 1.34 -23.94 -30.48
N GLY A 297 1.26 -24.45 -29.25
CA GLY A 297 1.65 -25.81 -28.91
C GLY A 297 0.80 -26.86 -29.66
N ILE A 298 -0.51 -26.69 -29.68
CA ILE A 298 -1.42 -27.59 -30.45
C ILE A 298 -1.11 -27.52 -31.95
N LEU A 299 -0.88 -26.31 -32.48
CA LEU A 299 -0.52 -26.13 -33.88
C LEU A 299 0.77 -26.87 -34.24
N LEU A 300 1.81 -26.69 -33.42
CA LEU A 300 3.11 -27.38 -33.59
C LEU A 300 2.96 -28.91 -33.52
N ILE A 301 2.24 -29.41 -32.53
CA ILE A 301 1.97 -30.85 -32.40
C ILE A 301 1.24 -31.38 -33.65
N SER A 302 0.22 -30.66 -34.14
CA SER A 302 -0.53 -31.03 -35.35
C SER A 302 0.37 -31.11 -36.60
N LEU A 303 1.26 -30.10 -36.76
CA LEU A 303 2.23 -30.08 -37.85
C LEU A 303 3.24 -31.24 -37.76
N LEU A 304 3.75 -31.50 -36.55
CA LEU A 304 4.72 -32.58 -36.31
C LEU A 304 4.06 -33.97 -36.53
N LEU A 305 2.82 -34.14 -36.05
CA LEU A 305 2.08 -35.37 -36.26
C LEU A 305 1.83 -35.61 -37.74
N LYS A 306 1.38 -34.58 -38.49
CA LYS A 306 1.17 -34.69 -39.96
C LYS A 306 2.46 -35.05 -40.68
N LYS A 307 3.59 -34.41 -40.32
CA LYS A 307 4.88 -34.73 -40.93
C LYS A 307 5.34 -36.17 -40.61
N ASN A 308 5.22 -36.59 -39.35
CA ASN A 308 5.63 -37.96 -38.96
C ASN A 308 4.69 -39.02 -39.54
N TYR A 309 3.38 -38.74 -39.60
CA TYR A 309 2.42 -39.64 -40.22
C TYR A 309 2.74 -39.86 -41.70
N ASN A 310 3.02 -38.81 -42.46
CA ASN A 310 3.40 -38.93 -43.88
C ASN A 310 4.67 -39.78 -44.08
N VAL A 311 5.68 -39.63 -43.22
CA VAL A 311 6.90 -40.45 -43.32
C VAL A 311 6.62 -41.93 -43.01
N VAL A 312 5.83 -42.23 -41.99
CA VAL A 312 5.44 -43.59 -41.64
C VAL A 312 4.57 -44.21 -42.75
N HIS A 313 3.63 -43.45 -43.28
CA HIS A 313 2.79 -43.90 -44.37
C HIS A 313 3.60 -44.19 -45.65
N GLU A 314 4.58 -43.35 -45.99
CA GLU A 314 5.47 -43.55 -47.13
C GLU A 314 6.35 -44.82 -46.94
N LEU A 315 6.86 -45.09 -45.74
CA LEU A 315 7.55 -46.33 -45.38
C LEU A 315 6.65 -47.54 -45.49
N VAL A 316 5.42 -47.51 -45.00
CA VAL A 316 4.45 -48.58 -45.07
C VAL A 316 4.14 -48.90 -46.53
N THR A 317 3.91 -47.88 -47.35
CA THR A 317 3.60 -48.05 -48.79
C THR A 317 4.81 -48.65 -49.54
N SER A 318 6.00 -48.16 -49.25
CA SER A 318 7.24 -48.69 -49.89
C SER A 318 7.54 -50.15 -49.48
N VAL A 319 7.30 -50.50 -48.22
CA VAL A 319 7.46 -51.86 -47.69
C VAL A 319 6.36 -52.80 -48.29
N SER A 320 5.13 -52.35 -48.40
CA SER A 320 4.03 -53.09 -49.01
C SER A 320 4.33 -53.41 -50.48
N GLN A 321 4.75 -52.41 -51.26
CA GLN A 321 5.13 -52.63 -52.68
C GLN A 321 6.27 -53.63 -52.83
N LYS A 322 7.27 -53.60 -51.99
CA LYS A 322 8.44 -54.48 -52.05
C LYS A 322 8.13 -55.88 -51.50
N SER A 323 7.25 -56.03 -50.53
CA SER A 323 6.90 -57.29 -49.90
C SER A 323 5.80 -58.05 -50.60
N GLY A 324 5.03 -57.38 -51.48
CA GLY A 324 3.86 -57.94 -52.17
C GLY A 324 2.65 -58.23 -51.25
N LEU A 325 2.67 -57.71 -50.04
CA LEU A 325 1.59 -57.90 -49.05
C LEU A 325 0.64 -56.71 -49.08
N PRO A 326 -0.68 -56.91 -49.26
CA PRO A 326 -1.60 -55.77 -49.22
C PRO A 326 -1.74 -55.19 -47.80
N VAL A 327 -1.71 -53.88 -47.69
CA VAL A 327 -2.03 -53.18 -46.46
C VAL A 327 -3.52 -53.23 -46.26
N SER A 328 -4.03 -53.89 -45.20
CA SER A 328 -5.42 -53.80 -44.84
C SER A 328 -5.67 -52.52 -44.04
N GLU A 329 -6.75 -51.79 -44.33
CA GLU A 329 -7.09 -50.46 -43.72
C GLU A 329 -7.28 -50.51 -42.20
N GLU A 330 -7.37 -51.67 -41.58
CA GLU A 330 -7.59 -51.86 -40.15
C GLU A 330 -6.34 -52.19 -39.33
N VAL A 331 -5.16 -52.33 -39.93
CA VAL A 331 -3.93 -52.74 -39.19
C VAL A 331 -3.08 -51.55 -38.84
N ASN A 332 -2.70 -51.46 -37.54
CA ASN A 332 -1.77 -50.47 -37.02
C ASN A 332 -0.43 -50.57 -37.80
N GLU A 333 -0.02 -49.45 -38.44
CA GLU A 333 1.16 -49.34 -39.29
C GLU A 333 2.43 -49.93 -38.65
N PHE A 334 2.62 -49.76 -37.35
CA PHE A 334 3.75 -50.32 -36.60
C PHE A 334 3.69 -51.87 -36.55
N LYS A 335 2.48 -52.39 -36.37
CA LYS A 335 2.26 -53.86 -36.35
C LYS A 335 2.55 -54.48 -37.71
N PHE A 336 2.09 -53.80 -38.77
CA PHE A 336 2.41 -54.22 -40.17
C PHE A 336 3.88 -54.22 -40.43
N ILE A 337 4.62 -53.16 -40.10
CA ILE A 337 6.09 -53.08 -40.28
C ILE A 337 6.77 -54.21 -39.49
N SER A 338 6.38 -54.44 -38.22
CA SER A 338 6.95 -55.52 -37.39
C SER A 338 6.70 -56.90 -37.97
N GLU A 339 5.52 -57.16 -38.53
CA GLU A 339 5.15 -58.46 -39.14
C GLU A 339 5.88 -58.70 -40.44
N VAL A 340 6.02 -57.68 -41.30
CA VAL A 340 6.82 -57.78 -42.54
C VAL A 340 8.31 -57.98 -42.22
N LEU A 341 8.85 -57.26 -41.21
CA LEU A 341 10.24 -57.44 -40.78
C LEU A 341 10.52 -58.85 -40.25
N SER A 342 9.64 -59.39 -39.40
CA SER A 342 9.76 -60.74 -38.88
C SER A 342 9.66 -61.81 -39.98
N THR A 343 8.73 -61.61 -40.90
CA THR A 343 8.58 -62.53 -42.05
C THR A 343 9.79 -62.47 -42.99
N THR A 344 10.31 -61.27 -43.22
CA THR A 344 11.50 -61.09 -44.08
C THR A 344 12.75 -61.69 -43.46
N ILE A 345 12.96 -61.51 -42.14
CA ILE A 345 14.08 -62.13 -41.40
C ILE A 345 13.96 -63.66 -41.45
N THR A 346 12.74 -64.20 -41.25
CA THR A 346 12.48 -65.65 -41.31
C THR A 346 12.75 -66.21 -42.69
N LYS A 347 12.30 -65.52 -43.77
CA LYS A 347 12.64 -65.90 -45.13
C LYS A 347 14.15 -65.83 -45.43
N HIS A 348 14.82 -64.78 -44.95
CA HIS A 348 16.27 -64.62 -45.13
C HIS A 348 17.03 -65.77 -44.47
N ASN A 349 16.72 -66.07 -43.21
CA ASN A 349 17.33 -67.21 -42.50
C ASN A 349 17.08 -68.56 -43.20
N LYS A 350 15.88 -68.82 -43.70
CA LYS A 350 15.59 -70.01 -44.49
C LYS A 350 16.37 -70.05 -45.80
N THR A 351 16.61 -68.91 -46.43
CA THR A 351 17.41 -68.81 -47.67
C THR A 351 18.88 -69.07 -47.39
N ILE A 352 19.39 -68.53 -46.31
CA ILE A 352 20.80 -68.81 -45.87
C ILE A 352 20.94 -70.31 -45.58
N GLU A 353 20.04 -70.91 -44.83
CA GLU A 353 20.10 -72.33 -44.50
C GLU A 353 20.03 -73.23 -45.79
N LYS A 354 19.21 -72.82 -46.79
CA LYS A 354 19.19 -73.50 -48.09
C LYS A 354 20.51 -73.35 -48.87
N LEU A 355 21.09 -72.17 -48.89
CA LEU A 355 22.37 -71.90 -49.52
C LEU A 355 23.52 -72.65 -48.84
N GLU A 356 23.53 -72.74 -47.52
CA GLU A 356 24.50 -73.56 -46.78
C GLU A 356 24.39 -75.04 -47.11
N ARG A 357 23.12 -75.57 -47.12
CA ARG A 357 22.87 -76.97 -47.55
C ARG A 357 23.31 -77.22 -48.98
N GLN A 358 23.05 -76.31 -49.92
CA GLN A 358 23.52 -76.40 -51.32
C GLN A 358 25.01 -76.33 -51.41
N SER A 359 25.66 -75.48 -50.63
CA SER A 359 27.13 -75.40 -50.62
C SER A 359 27.79 -76.66 -50.10
N VAL A 360 27.18 -77.29 -49.08
CA VAL A 360 27.66 -78.60 -48.56
C VAL A 360 27.53 -79.70 -49.58
N LEU A 361 26.36 -79.77 -50.30
CA LEU A 361 26.08 -80.71 -51.34
C LEU A 361 27.06 -80.51 -52.54
N LEU A 362 27.32 -79.29 -52.96
CA LEU A 362 28.27 -78.95 -54.00
C LEU A 362 29.67 -79.35 -53.61
N ARG A 363 30.11 -79.05 -52.36
CA ARG A 363 31.43 -79.51 -51.85
C ARG A 363 31.54 -81.05 -51.85
N ALA A 364 30.53 -81.78 -51.42
CA ALA A 364 30.46 -83.23 -51.43
C ALA A 364 30.50 -83.77 -52.86
N HIS A 365 29.81 -83.13 -53.79
CA HIS A 365 29.87 -83.51 -55.22
C HIS A 365 31.21 -83.26 -55.88
N PHE A 366 31.87 -82.13 -55.57
CA PHE A 366 33.22 -81.84 -56.04
C PHE A 366 34.27 -82.83 -55.47
N LEU A 367 34.17 -83.11 -54.15
CA LEU A 367 35.07 -84.13 -53.54
C LEU A 367 34.85 -85.52 -54.13
N SER A 368 33.63 -85.92 -54.45
CA SER A 368 33.36 -87.21 -55.09
C SER A 368 33.88 -87.28 -56.54
N LYS A 369 34.00 -86.15 -57.25
CA LYS A 369 34.51 -86.02 -58.59
C LYS A 369 36.09 -86.00 -58.61
N LEU A 370 36.73 -85.60 -57.55
CA LEU A 370 38.14 -85.57 -57.37
C LEU A 370 38.72 -86.94 -56.91
N LEU A 371 37.88 -87.82 -56.41
CA LEU A 371 38.21 -89.14 -55.90
C LEU A 371 37.91 -90.25 -56.94
N LYS A 372 37.46 -89.92 -58.15
CA LYS A 372 37.35 -90.76 -59.36
C LYS A 372 38.45 -90.34 -60.35
#